data_d8d23f88937d0102c92db4db8f8143d8
#
_entry.id   d8d23f88937d0102c92db4db8f8143d8
#
_cell.length_a   1.000
_cell.length_b   1.000
_cell.length_c   1.000
_cell.angle_alpha   90.00
_cell.angle_beta   90.00
_cell.angle_gamma   90.00
#
_symmetry.space_group_name_H-M   'P 1'
#
loop_
_entity.id
_entity.type
_entity.pdbx_description
1 polymer ?
#
loop_
_entity_poly.entity_id
_entity_poly.type
_entity_poly.pdbx_seq_one_letter_code
_entity_poly.pdbx_strand_id
1 'polypeptide(L)' 'MARIYADEQYPLPVVEFLRPLGHDVLTVQQAGKAGLGIPDEDVLAFAVTNERAVLTLNRGDFIRLHRSQPNHAGIIICT' A
#
# COMPACT_ATOMS: atom_id res chain seq x y z
N MET A 1 10.54 -12.25 3.36
CA MET A 1 9.19 -12.13 2.77
C MET A 1 8.49 -10.91 3.36
N ALA A 2 7.98 -10.03 2.53
CA ALA A 2 7.30 -8.80 2.98
C ALA A 2 5.78 -8.95 2.87
N ARG A 3 5.06 -8.32 3.80
CA ARG A 3 3.60 -8.17 3.72
C ARG A 3 3.30 -6.77 3.23
N ILE A 4 2.62 -6.66 2.10
CA ILE A 4 2.46 -5.41 1.36
C ILE A 4 0.98 -5.18 1.04
N TYR A 5 0.57 -3.90 1.11
CA TYR A 5 -0.73 -3.43 0.65
C TYR A 5 -0.50 -2.45 -0.49
N ALA A 6 -0.85 -2.83 -1.71
CA ALA A 6 -0.61 -2.02 -2.90
C ALA A 6 -1.77 -1.06 -3.14
N ASP A 7 -1.43 0.23 -3.30
CA ASP A 7 -2.39 1.29 -3.60
C ASP A 7 -3.13 1.02 -4.92
N GLU A 8 -4.33 1.59 -5.06
CA GLU A 8 -5.23 1.34 -6.19
C GLU A 8 -4.59 1.65 -7.54
N GLN A 9 -3.77 2.69 -7.61
CA GLN A 9 -3.13 3.10 -8.86
C GLN A 9 -1.80 2.40 -9.13
N TYR A 10 -1.39 1.49 -8.25
CA TYR A 10 -0.12 0.79 -8.45
C TYR A 10 -0.26 -0.25 -9.56
N PRO A 11 0.71 -0.33 -10.50
CA PRO A 11 0.59 -1.23 -11.65
C PRO A 11 0.46 -2.70 -11.26
N LEU A 12 -0.60 -3.36 -11.70
CA LEU A 12 -0.83 -4.78 -11.42
C LEU A 12 0.31 -5.68 -11.92
N PRO A 13 0.94 -5.46 -13.08
CA PRO A 13 2.06 -6.32 -13.51
C PRO A 13 3.21 -6.36 -12.52
N VAL A 14 3.48 -5.26 -11.80
CA VAL A 14 4.52 -5.25 -10.78
C VAL A 14 4.09 -6.10 -9.57
N VAL A 15 2.83 -6.02 -9.16
CA VAL A 15 2.28 -6.87 -8.11
C VAL A 15 2.42 -8.34 -8.47
N GLU A 16 2.08 -8.70 -9.70
CA GLU A 16 2.18 -10.08 -10.20
C GLU A 16 3.63 -10.55 -10.24
N PHE A 17 4.58 -9.66 -10.43
CA PHE A 17 6.00 -9.98 -10.38
C PHE A 17 6.48 -10.25 -8.94
N LEU A 18 5.98 -9.50 -7.97
CA LEU A 18 6.40 -9.61 -6.58
C LEU A 18 5.91 -10.90 -5.90
N ARG A 19 4.72 -11.37 -6.26
CA ARG A 19 4.12 -12.55 -5.63
C ARG A 19 4.96 -13.82 -5.79
N PRO A 20 5.47 -14.16 -6.98
CA PRO A 20 6.30 -15.34 -7.14
C PRO A 20 7.62 -15.29 -6.38
N LEU A 21 8.07 -14.08 -5.99
CA LEU A 21 9.27 -13.89 -5.18
C LEU A 21 9.03 -14.17 -3.69
N GLY A 22 7.81 -14.53 -3.31
CA GLY A 22 7.47 -14.86 -1.93
C GLY A 22 6.88 -13.73 -1.11
N HIS A 23 6.57 -12.59 -1.74
CA HIS A 23 5.94 -11.48 -1.03
C HIS A 23 4.43 -11.66 -0.96
N ASP A 24 3.85 -11.34 0.20
CA ASP A 24 2.41 -11.36 0.41
C ASP A 24 1.85 -9.98 0.05
N VAL A 25 1.31 -9.85 -1.17
CA VAL A 25 0.80 -8.58 -1.67
C VAL A 25 -0.72 -8.63 -1.77
N LEU A 26 -1.38 -7.75 -1.01
CA LEU A 26 -2.81 -7.51 -1.10
C LEU A 26 -3.03 -6.19 -1.82
N THR A 27 -3.89 -6.15 -2.84
CA THR A 27 -4.22 -4.91 -3.53
C THR A 27 -5.48 -4.28 -2.96
N VAL A 28 -5.67 -2.97 -3.17
CA VAL A 28 -6.91 -2.27 -2.79
C VAL A 28 -8.11 -2.94 -3.45
N GLN A 29 -7.97 -3.37 -4.70
CA GLN A 29 -9.03 -4.07 -5.41
C GLN A 29 -9.39 -5.40 -4.74
N GLN A 30 -8.41 -6.19 -4.33
CA GLN A 30 -8.65 -7.47 -3.64
C GLN A 30 -9.26 -7.28 -2.27
N ALA A 31 -9.01 -6.14 -1.64
CA ALA A 31 -9.64 -5.80 -0.37
C ALA A 31 -11.08 -5.30 -0.53
N GLY A 32 -11.60 -5.25 -1.77
CA GLY A 32 -12.96 -4.80 -2.04
C GLY A 32 -13.15 -3.30 -1.97
N LYS A 33 -12.09 -2.52 -2.11
CA LYS A 33 -12.11 -1.07 -1.90
C LYS A 33 -11.84 -0.27 -3.17
N ALA A 34 -11.67 -0.92 -4.31
CA ALA A 34 -11.41 -0.23 -5.58
C ALA A 34 -12.63 0.58 -6.01
N GLY A 35 -12.38 1.76 -6.55
CA GLY A 35 -13.45 2.63 -7.06
C GLY A 35 -14.24 3.37 -5.99
N LEU A 36 -13.87 3.24 -4.71
CA LEU A 36 -14.59 3.89 -3.62
C LEU A 36 -14.02 5.27 -3.26
N GLY A 37 -12.95 5.70 -3.94
CA GLY A 37 -12.30 6.98 -3.62
C GLY A 37 -11.71 7.02 -2.21
N ILE A 38 -11.14 5.92 -1.76
CA ILE A 38 -10.60 5.79 -0.39
C ILE A 38 -9.48 6.81 -0.19
N PRO A 39 -9.56 7.69 0.84
CA PRO A 39 -8.46 8.61 1.14
C PRO A 39 -7.17 7.89 1.51
N ASP A 40 -6.04 8.54 1.26
CA ASP A 40 -4.72 7.95 1.56
C ASP A 40 -4.55 7.61 3.03
N GLU A 41 -5.15 8.39 3.94
CA GLU A 41 -5.16 8.11 5.37
C GLU A 41 -5.81 6.75 5.68
N ASP A 42 -6.88 6.43 4.97
CA ASP A 42 -7.58 5.17 5.16
C ASP A 42 -6.81 4.00 4.55
N VAL A 43 -6.10 4.24 3.45
CA VAL A 43 -5.19 3.24 2.86
C VAL A 43 -4.11 2.88 3.89
N LEU A 44 -3.50 3.88 4.50
CA LEU A 44 -2.47 3.65 5.52
C LEU A 44 -3.06 2.96 6.76
N ALA A 45 -4.23 3.38 7.23
CA ALA A 45 -4.88 2.80 8.39
C ALA A 45 -5.21 1.32 8.18
N PHE A 46 -5.69 0.96 6.99
CA PHE A 46 -5.96 -0.43 6.65
C PHE A 46 -4.66 -1.25 6.67
N ALA A 47 -3.59 -0.71 6.11
CA ALA A 47 -2.30 -1.39 6.08
C ALA A 47 -1.76 -1.62 7.50
N VAL A 48 -1.86 -0.62 8.36
CA VAL A 48 -1.46 -0.74 9.78
C VAL A 48 -2.24 -1.82 10.49
N THR A 49 -3.57 -1.83 10.32
CA THR A 49 -4.44 -2.82 10.96
C THR A 49 -4.09 -4.24 10.51
N ASN A 50 -3.67 -4.40 9.27
CA ASN A 50 -3.32 -5.70 8.69
C ASN A 50 -1.82 -5.99 8.75
N GLU A 51 -1.05 -5.15 9.43
CA GLU A 51 0.41 -5.30 9.58
C GLU A 51 1.13 -5.40 8.23
N ARG A 52 0.75 -4.52 7.28
CA ARG A 52 1.30 -4.48 5.94
C ARG A 52 1.99 -3.14 5.68
N ALA A 53 3.08 -3.17 4.91
CA ALA A 53 3.67 -1.96 4.36
C ALA A 53 2.84 -1.48 3.15
N VAL A 54 2.70 -0.17 2.98
CA VAL A 54 2.03 0.40 1.81
C VAL A 54 3.01 0.49 0.65
N LEU A 55 2.57 0.08 -0.55
CA LEU A 55 3.31 0.23 -1.80
C LEU A 55 2.54 1.20 -2.69
N THR A 56 3.14 2.34 -3.04
CA THR A 56 2.45 3.43 -3.71
C THR A 56 3.34 4.20 -4.67
N LEU A 57 2.73 4.87 -5.66
CA LEU A 57 3.38 5.88 -6.50
C LEU A 57 3.14 7.29 -5.98
N ASN A 58 2.27 7.48 -5.00
CA ASN A 58 1.85 8.79 -4.51
C ASN A 58 2.84 9.31 -3.46
N ARG A 59 3.94 9.86 -3.95
CA ARG A 59 5.07 10.26 -3.12
C ARG A 59 4.71 11.35 -2.11
N GLY A 60 4.10 12.45 -2.59
CA GLY A 60 3.87 13.63 -1.74
C GLY A 60 2.94 13.34 -0.58
N ASP A 61 1.82 12.68 -0.85
CA ASP A 61 0.81 12.42 0.17
C ASP A 61 1.32 11.43 1.22
N PHE A 62 2.02 10.38 0.81
CA PHE A 62 2.50 9.37 1.75
C PHE A 62 3.72 9.83 2.56
N ILE A 63 4.56 10.72 2.03
CA ILE A 63 5.60 11.36 2.84
C ILE A 63 4.97 12.19 3.94
N ARG A 64 3.92 12.96 3.62
CA ARG A 64 3.20 13.76 4.61
C ARG A 64 2.55 12.89 5.67
N LEU A 65 1.92 11.78 5.27
CA LEU A 65 1.32 10.83 6.21
C LEU A 65 2.35 10.19 7.12
N HIS A 66 3.53 9.84 6.59
CA HIS A 66 4.60 9.29 7.40
C HIS A 66 5.03 10.26 8.50
N ARG A 67 5.09 11.56 8.20
CA ARG A 67 5.47 12.58 9.18
C ARG A 67 4.44 12.76 10.28
N SER A 68 3.15 12.64 9.94
CA SER A 68 2.06 12.83 10.91
C SER A 68 1.69 11.53 11.63
N GLN A 69 1.92 10.38 11.01
CA GLN A 69 1.56 9.07 11.55
C GLN A 69 2.73 8.09 11.37
N PRO A 70 3.79 8.19 12.18
CA PRO A 70 4.97 7.35 12.00
C PRO A 70 4.78 5.90 12.43
N ASN A 71 3.71 5.57 13.14
CA ASN A 71 3.45 4.21 13.62
C ASN A 71 2.79 3.35 12.55
N HIS A 72 3.59 2.83 11.63
CA HIS A 72 3.13 1.94 10.57
C HIS A 72 4.21 0.88 10.26
N ALA A 73 3.83 -0.14 9.48
CA ALA A 73 4.75 -1.23 9.12
C ALA A 73 5.74 -0.85 8.01
N GLY A 74 5.53 0.30 7.38
CA GLY A 74 6.42 0.83 6.35
C GLY A 74 5.63 1.42 5.19
N ILE A 75 6.28 2.32 4.45
CA ILE A 75 5.76 2.91 3.22
C ILE A 75 6.85 2.79 2.16
N ILE A 76 6.52 2.11 1.06
CA ILE A 76 7.43 1.94 -0.08
C ILE A 76 6.92 2.84 -1.19
N ILE A 77 7.71 3.84 -1.55
CA ILE A 77 7.34 4.81 -2.58
C ILE A 77 8.17 4.50 -3.82
N CYS A 78 7.48 4.23 -4.94
CA CYS A 78 8.11 4.03 -6.23
C CYS A 78 7.94 5.29 -7.09
N THR A 79 8.98 5.65 -7.83
CA THR A 79 8.95 6.82 -8.72
C THR A 79 9.09 6.40 -10.17
#